data_ea8fff9f8393670ef7616b317d8d2e5a
#
_entry.id   ea8fff9f8393670ef7616b317d8d2e5a
#
_cell.length_a   1.000
_cell.length_b   1.000
_cell.length_c   1.000
_cell.angle_alpha   90.00
_cell.angle_beta   90.00
_cell.angle_gamma   90.00
#
_symmetry.space_group_name_H-M   'P 1'
#
loop_
_entity.id
_entity.type
_entity.pdbx_description
1 polymer ?
#
loop_
_entity_poly.entity_id
_entity_poly.type
_entity_poly.pdbx_seq_one_letter_code
_entity_poly.pdbx_strand_id
1 'polypeptide(L)'
;ICVDESGSMLDSVIHSAIMAGIFARLPMLDTRLVIFDTNVVDLSGHVEDPVETLMSVQLGGGTNIAGALSYCETLIDNPHRTLVVLISDLYEGGGYHNLYSVSRSIIESGARLIALTALDMTATPNYDRHAAAQLAQMGAFVGAMTPEQLAEHVADMVG
;
A
#
# COMPACT_ATOMS: atom_id res chain seq x y z
N ILE A 1 0.14 -3.82 -5.06
CA ILE A 1 0.01 -2.47 -4.53
C ILE A 1 -1.37 -2.33 -3.91
N CYS A 2 -1.43 -1.88 -2.67
CA CYS A 2 -2.66 -1.73 -1.91
C CYS A 2 -2.78 -0.26 -1.48
N VAL A 3 -3.73 0.46 -2.05
CA VAL A 3 -3.85 1.91 -1.90
C VAL A 3 -5.06 2.27 -1.05
N ASP A 4 -4.81 2.97 0.03
CA ASP A 4 -5.84 3.51 0.93
C ASP A 4 -6.50 4.73 0.29
N GLU A 5 -7.79 4.61 -0.01
CA GLU A 5 -8.63 5.66 -0.58
C GLU A 5 -9.69 6.14 0.43
N SER A 6 -9.45 5.95 1.72
CA SER A 6 -10.35 6.46 2.77
C SER A 6 -10.35 7.98 2.82
N GLY A 7 -11.30 8.56 3.56
CA GLY A 7 -11.48 10.01 3.63
C GLY A 7 -10.23 10.78 4.05
N SER A 8 -9.43 10.22 4.98
CA SER A 8 -8.19 10.84 5.43
C SER A 8 -7.09 10.88 4.36
N MET A 9 -7.25 10.10 3.28
CA MET A 9 -6.27 10.00 2.19
C MET A 9 -6.61 10.86 0.97
N LEU A 10 -7.70 11.60 0.99
CA LEU A 10 -8.14 12.39 -0.17
C LEU A 10 -7.07 13.38 -0.65
N ASP A 11 -6.34 14.00 0.27
CA ASP A 11 -5.27 14.94 -0.07
C ASP A 11 -4.03 14.25 -0.65
N SER A 12 -3.97 12.93 -0.57
CA SER A 12 -2.83 12.13 -0.99
C SER A 12 -3.11 11.28 -2.25
N VAL A 13 -4.28 11.41 -2.84
CA VAL A 13 -4.69 10.59 -4.00
C VAL A 13 -3.73 10.75 -5.18
N ILE A 14 -3.33 11.98 -5.49
CA ILE A 14 -2.41 12.24 -6.60
C ILE A 14 -1.05 11.58 -6.33
N HIS A 15 -0.53 11.72 -5.12
CA HIS A 15 0.74 11.11 -4.72
C HIS A 15 0.66 9.58 -4.82
N SER A 16 -0.42 8.99 -4.30
CA SER A 16 -0.65 7.54 -4.37
C SER A 16 -0.75 7.05 -5.81
N ALA A 17 -1.41 7.81 -6.68
CA ALA A 17 -1.53 7.47 -8.10
C ALA A 17 -0.17 7.47 -8.80
N ILE A 18 0.68 8.44 -8.50
CA ILE A 18 2.05 8.50 -9.05
C ILE A 18 2.86 7.29 -8.60
N MET A 19 2.80 6.94 -7.31
CA MET A 19 3.48 5.78 -6.77
C MET A 19 3.03 4.48 -7.43
N ALA A 20 1.72 4.29 -7.56
CA ALA A 20 1.17 3.12 -8.24
C ALA A 20 1.63 3.05 -9.70
N GLY A 21 1.69 4.20 -10.39
CA GLY A 21 2.17 4.29 -11.76
C GLY A 21 3.63 3.86 -11.91
N ILE A 22 4.47 4.18 -10.95
CA ILE A 22 5.87 3.77 -10.96
C ILE A 22 5.97 2.24 -10.91
N PHE A 23 5.28 1.60 -9.98
CA PHE A 23 5.29 0.14 -9.87
C PHE A 23 4.75 -0.55 -11.12
N ALA A 24 3.66 -0.02 -11.69
CA ALA A 24 3.02 -0.62 -12.86
C ALA A 24 3.92 -0.60 -14.10
N ARG A 25 4.88 0.31 -14.15
CA ARG A 25 5.80 0.47 -15.29
C ARG A 25 7.10 -0.33 -15.15
N LEU A 26 7.32 -1.02 -14.04
CA LEU A 26 8.50 -1.85 -13.87
C LEU A 26 8.32 -3.16 -14.65
N PRO A 27 9.09 -3.40 -15.72
CA PRO A 27 8.80 -4.48 -16.66
C PRO A 27 9.06 -5.88 -16.08
N MET A 28 9.77 -5.97 -14.98
CA MET A 28 10.13 -7.23 -14.34
C MET A 28 9.10 -7.70 -13.31
N LEU A 29 8.04 -6.91 -13.09
CA LEU A 29 7.04 -7.19 -12.06
C LEU A 29 5.68 -7.51 -12.68
N ASP A 30 5.04 -8.56 -12.16
CA ASP A 30 3.60 -8.77 -12.36
C ASP A 30 2.88 -7.98 -11.27
N THR A 31 2.33 -6.83 -11.65
CA THR A 31 1.77 -5.86 -10.70
C THR A 31 0.26 -6.05 -10.56
N ARG A 32 -0.19 -6.18 -9.32
CA ARG A 32 -1.60 -6.19 -8.95
C ARG A 32 -1.93 -4.88 -8.24
N LEU A 33 -3.09 -4.31 -8.53
CA LEU A 33 -3.54 -3.05 -7.94
C LEU A 33 -4.85 -3.25 -7.21
N VAL A 34 -4.86 -2.92 -5.93
CA VAL A 34 -6.03 -2.99 -5.06
C VAL A 34 -6.21 -1.63 -4.39
N ILE A 35 -7.42 -1.12 -4.38
CA ILE A 35 -7.76 0.09 -3.63
C ILE A 35 -8.80 -0.25 -2.56
N PHE A 36 -8.86 0.52 -1.51
CA PHE A 36 -9.79 0.24 -0.42
C PHE A 36 -10.17 1.49 0.39
N ASP A 37 -11.33 1.41 1.00
CA ASP A 37 -11.73 2.19 2.16
C ASP A 37 -12.23 1.18 3.21
N THR A 38 -13.53 1.12 3.55
CA THR A 38 -14.09 -0.03 4.27
C THR A 38 -14.35 -1.21 3.32
N ASN A 39 -14.37 -0.96 2.02
CA ASN A 39 -14.57 -1.95 0.97
C ASN A 39 -13.28 -2.11 0.17
N VAL A 40 -13.11 -3.28 -0.44
CA VAL A 40 -11.95 -3.59 -1.27
C VAL A 40 -12.36 -3.65 -2.73
N VAL A 41 -11.62 -2.95 -3.59
CA VAL A 41 -11.84 -2.97 -5.05
C VAL A 41 -10.54 -3.42 -5.72
N ASP A 42 -10.59 -4.54 -6.44
CA ASP A 42 -9.46 -5.07 -7.17
C ASP A 42 -9.44 -4.47 -8.59
N LEU A 43 -8.40 -3.71 -8.88
CA LEU A 43 -8.20 -3.04 -10.16
C LEU A 43 -7.06 -3.66 -10.97
N SER A 44 -6.66 -4.89 -10.65
CA SER A 44 -5.49 -5.53 -11.28
C SER A 44 -5.59 -5.63 -12.81
N GLY A 45 -6.80 -5.70 -13.37
CA GLY A 45 -7.02 -5.66 -14.80
C GLY A 45 -6.82 -4.28 -15.45
N HIS A 46 -6.58 -3.24 -14.68
CA HIS A 46 -6.49 -1.84 -15.12
C HIS A 46 -5.15 -1.19 -14.81
N VAL A 47 -4.09 -1.97 -14.55
CA VAL A 47 -2.78 -1.42 -14.16
C VAL A 47 -2.05 -0.70 -15.30
N GLU A 48 -2.52 -0.80 -16.54
CA GLU A 48 -1.90 -0.10 -17.68
C GLU A 48 -1.97 1.43 -17.53
N ASP A 49 -3.04 1.93 -16.91
CA ASP A 49 -3.20 3.36 -16.61
C ASP A 49 -3.68 3.53 -15.17
N PRO A 50 -2.79 3.32 -14.17
CA PRO A 50 -3.16 3.37 -12.76
C PRO A 50 -3.58 4.77 -12.31
N VAL A 51 -3.01 5.81 -12.89
CA VAL A 51 -3.35 7.20 -12.52
C VAL A 51 -4.80 7.50 -12.89
N GLU A 52 -5.19 7.25 -14.14
CA GLU A 52 -6.56 7.46 -14.59
C GLU A 52 -7.54 6.59 -13.80
N THR A 53 -7.18 5.33 -13.58
CA THR A 53 -8.01 4.39 -12.84
C THR A 53 -8.25 4.85 -11.41
N LEU A 54 -7.20 5.25 -10.69
CA LEU A 54 -7.32 5.75 -9.32
C LEU A 54 -8.13 7.03 -9.24
N MET A 55 -7.97 7.93 -10.20
CA MET A 55 -8.71 9.20 -10.23
C MET A 55 -10.17 9.01 -10.59
N SER A 56 -10.54 7.92 -11.27
CA SER A 56 -11.92 7.65 -11.69
C SER A 56 -12.74 6.95 -10.61
N VAL A 57 -12.10 6.27 -9.66
CA VAL A 57 -12.79 5.57 -8.57
C VAL A 57 -12.84 6.49 -7.36
N GLN A 58 -14.06 6.69 -6.85
CA GLN A 58 -14.26 7.50 -5.65
C GLN A 58 -14.75 6.61 -4.51
N LEU A 59 -13.86 6.39 -3.55
CA LEU A 59 -14.23 5.83 -2.27
C LEU A 59 -14.39 6.99 -1.26
N GLY A 60 -13.64 7.03 -0.18
CA GLY A 60 -13.70 8.17 0.75
C GLY A 60 -14.49 7.88 2.00
N GLY A 61 -14.80 6.61 2.26
CA GLY A 61 -15.42 6.16 3.49
C GLY A 61 -14.42 5.99 4.62
N GLY A 62 -14.74 5.12 5.57
CA GLY A 62 -13.85 4.73 6.65
C GLY A 62 -12.67 3.89 6.15
N THR A 63 -11.95 3.26 7.06
CA THR A 63 -10.70 2.56 6.75
C THR A 63 -10.72 1.15 7.31
N ASN A 64 -10.46 0.15 6.46
CA ASN A 64 -10.24 -1.24 6.87
C ASN A 64 -8.98 -1.77 6.19
N ILE A 65 -7.83 -1.43 6.73
CA ILE A 65 -6.52 -1.85 6.21
C ILE A 65 -6.37 -3.37 6.32
N ALA A 66 -6.77 -3.93 7.46
CA ALA A 66 -6.66 -5.36 7.71
C ALA A 66 -7.42 -6.18 6.65
N GLY A 67 -8.64 -5.77 6.31
CA GLY A 67 -9.43 -6.42 5.26
C GLY A 67 -8.78 -6.35 3.90
N ALA A 68 -8.21 -5.20 3.55
CA ALA A 68 -7.49 -5.01 2.30
C ALA A 68 -6.23 -5.87 2.23
N LEU A 69 -5.43 -5.92 3.28
CA LEU A 69 -4.23 -6.76 3.34
C LEU A 69 -4.59 -8.25 3.32
N SER A 70 -5.67 -8.66 3.97
CA SER A 70 -6.16 -10.03 3.89
C SER A 70 -6.52 -10.42 2.45
N TYR A 71 -7.16 -9.52 1.72
CA TYR A 71 -7.43 -9.72 0.30
C TYR A 71 -6.14 -9.84 -0.51
N CYS A 72 -5.18 -8.94 -0.28
CA CYS A 72 -3.89 -8.99 -0.95
C CYS A 72 -3.15 -10.29 -0.67
N GLU A 73 -3.24 -10.80 0.56
CA GLU A 73 -2.62 -12.09 0.93
C GLU A 73 -3.14 -13.22 0.05
N THR A 74 -4.42 -13.21 -0.33
CA THR A 74 -5.00 -14.22 -1.23
C THR A 74 -4.43 -14.17 -2.65
N LEU A 75 -3.84 -13.06 -3.05
CA LEU A 75 -3.24 -12.88 -4.37
C LEU A 75 -1.78 -13.34 -4.43
N ILE A 76 -1.19 -13.71 -3.32
CA ILE A 76 0.21 -14.12 -3.25
C ILE A 76 0.34 -15.58 -3.68
N ASP A 77 1.03 -15.82 -4.80
CA ASP A 77 1.33 -17.17 -5.29
C ASP A 77 2.66 -17.69 -4.77
N ASN A 78 3.69 -16.83 -4.80
CA ASN A 78 5.03 -17.18 -4.32
C ASN A 78 5.50 -16.10 -3.33
N PRO A 79 5.37 -16.35 -2.02
CA PRO A 79 5.69 -15.33 -1.01
C PRO A 79 7.12 -14.81 -1.09
N HIS A 80 8.11 -15.68 -1.34
CA HIS A 80 9.52 -15.27 -1.39
C HIS A 80 9.84 -14.35 -2.57
N ARG A 81 8.94 -14.26 -3.56
CA ARG A 81 9.08 -13.41 -4.73
C ARG A 81 8.00 -12.32 -4.77
N THR A 82 7.36 -12.06 -3.66
CA THR A 82 6.24 -11.12 -3.56
C THR A 82 6.62 -9.93 -2.69
N LEU A 83 6.25 -8.75 -3.20
CA LEU A 83 6.36 -7.48 -2.51
C LEU A 83 4.96 -6.92 -2.35
N VAL A 84 4.51 -6.73 -1.11
CA VAL A 84 3.24 -6.07 -0.81
C VAL A 84 3.53 -4.62 -0.43
N VAL A 85 3.02 -3.69 -1.20
CA VAL A 85 3.19 -2.25 -0.97
C VAL A 85 1.87 -1.66 -0.53
N LEU A 86 1.82 -1.23 0.71
CA LEU A 86 0.67 -0.54 1.31
C LEU A 86 0.95 0.96 1.30
N ILE A 87 0.07 1.73 0.67
CA ILE A 87 0.12 3.20 0.68
C ILE A 87 -1.04 3.69 1.54
N SER A 88 -0.75 4.16 2.75
CA SER A 88 -1.76 4.50 3.74
C SER A 88 -1.18 5.40 4.83
N ASP A 89 -2.02 6.20 5.47
CA ASP A 89 -1.66 6.92 6.70
C ASP A 89 -1.71 6.02 7.96
N LEU A 90 -2.07 4.75 7.80
CA LEU A 90 -2.11 3.73 8.85
C LEU A 90 -3.14 3.98 9.95
N TYR A 91 -4.07 4.89 9.79
CA TYR A 91 -5.18 5.09 10.72
C TYR A 91 -6.25 4.02 10.47
N GLU A 92 -6.19 2.94 11.24
CA GLU A 92 -7.10 1.81 11.09
C GLU A 92 -8.44 2.09 11.81
N GLY A 93 -9.53 1.97 11.07
CA GLY A 93 -10.87 2.20 11.61
C GLY A 93 -11.48 1.00 12.33
N GLY A 94 -11.02 -0.21 12.02
CA GLY A 94 -11.59 -1.45 12.53
C GLY A 94 -10.84 -2.07 13.71
N GLY A 95 -9.84 -1.40 14.25
CA GLY A 95 -9.01 -1.91 15.33
C GLY A 95 -7.69 -2.50 14.84
N TYR A 96 -6.64 -2.26 15.61
CA TYR A 96 -5.26 -2.54 15.16
C TYR A 96 -4.87 -4.00 15.30
N HIS A 97 -5.56 -4.78 16.12
CA HIS A 97 -5.21 -6.20 16.32
C HIS A 97 -5.21 -6.97 15.00
N ASN A 98 -6.26 -6.81 14.20
CA ASN A 98 -6.38 -7.49 12.91
C ASN A 98 -5.33 -6.99 11.91
N LEU A 99 -5.03 -5.69 11.91
CA LEU A 99 -3.98 -5.12 11.08
C LEU A 99 -2.62 -5.77 11.39
N TYR A 100 -2.27 -5.86 12.66
CA TYR A 100 -0.99 -6.46 13.06
C TYR A 100 -0.95 -7.96 12.78
N SER A 101 -2.05 -8.67 12.98
CA SER A 101 -2.15 -10.10 12.73
C SER A 101 -1.94 -10.44 11.25
N VAL A 102 -2.63 -9.74 10.33
CA VAL A 102 -2.48 -10.00 8.89
C VAL A 102 -1.10 -9.57 8.38
N SER A 103 -0.58 -8.45 8.89
CA SER A 103 0.76 -7.98 8.52
C SER A 103 1.82 -9.00 8.91
N ARG A 104 1.72 -9.55 10.11
CA ARG A 104 2.62 -10.61 10.58
C ARG A 104 2.51 -11.85 9.71
N SER A 105 1.30 -12.26 9.36
CA SER A 105 1.07 -13.42 8.49
C SER A 105 1.75 -13.26 7.14
N ILE A 106 1.63 -12.09 6.53
CA ILE A 106 2.29 -11.79 5.25
C ILE A 106 3.81 -11.88 5.39
N ILE A 107 4.38 -11.26 6.40
CA ILE A 107 5.83 -11.25 6.63
C ILE A 107 6.36 -12.66 6.93
N GLU A 108 5.67 -13.41 7.79
CA GLU A 108 6.08 -14.77 8.15
C GLU A 108 5.98 -15.74 6.96
N SER A 109 5.14 -15.46 5.97
CA SER A 109 5.05 -16.27 4.76
C SER A 109 6.30 -16.15 3.87
N GLY A 110 7.12 -15.14 4.08
CA GLY A 110 8.31 -14.85 3.29
C GLY A 110 8.15 -13.67 2.34
N ALA A 111 6.96 -13.11 2.20
CA ALA A 111 6.73 -11.91 1.42
C ALA A 111 7.30 -10.68 2.15
N ARG A 112 7.69 -9.67 1.38
CA ARG A 112 8.13 -8.40 1.94
C ARG A 112 6.96 -7.44 2.00
N LEU A 113 6.81 -6.77 3.14
CA LEU A 113 5.80 -5.74 3.33
C LEU A 113 6.46 -4.38 3.43
N ILE A 114 6.02 -3.47 2.55
CA ILE A 114 6.43 -2.06 2.58
C ILE A 114 5.17 -1.25 2.87
N ALA A 115 5.23 -0.43 3.91
CA ALA A 115 4.19 0.54 4.21
C ALA A 115 4.73 1.94 3.92
N LEU A 116 4.20 2.56 2.88
CA LEU A 116 4.54 3.92 2.50
C LEU A 116 3.50 4.86 3.08
N THR A 117 3.94 5.74 3.96
CA THR A 117 3.07 6.75 4.51
C THR A 117 2.88 7.85 3.47
N ALA A 118 1.62 8.18 3.21
CA ALA A 118 1.29 9.21 2.24
C ALA A 118 1.73 10.58 2.75
N LEU A 119 2.15 11.42 1.81
CA LEU A 119 2.43 12.83 2.06
C LEU A 119 1.22 13.65 1.64
N ASP A 120 0.88 14.68 2.41
CA ASP A 120 -0.13 15.64 2.00
C ASP A 120 0.42 16.57 0.89
N MET A 121 -0.40 17.53 0.45
CA MET A 121 -0.01 18.45 -0.63
C MET A 121 1.17 19.37 -0.26
N THR A 122 1.48 19.48 1.04
CA THR A 122 2.62 20.26 1.52
C THR A 122 3.84 19.39 1.81
N ALA A 123 3.79 18.14 1.40
CA ALA A 123 4.80 17.11 1.67
C ALA A 123 5.03 16.86 3.17
N THR A 124 4.00 17.08 3.99
CA THR A 124 4.04 16.84 5.43
C THR A 124 3.54 15.42 5.72
N PRO A 125 4.35 14.58 6.35
CA PRO A 125 3.88 13.25 6.74
C PRO A 125 2.88 13.35 7.88
N ASN A 126 1.69 12.76 7.67
CA ASN A 126 0.67 12.62 8.70
C ASN A 126 0.21 11.17 8.70
N TYR A 127 0.61 10.43 9.73
CA TYR A 127 0.33 9.00 9.82
C TYR A 127 0.32 8.54 11.28
N ASP A 128 -0.28 7.38 11.50
CA ASP A 128 -0.29 6.74 12.82
C ASP A 128 1.10 6.20 13.16
N ARG A 129 1.82 6.92 14.01
CA ARG A 129 3.21 6.60 14.38
C ARG A 129 3.31 5.33 15.22
N HIS A 130 2.30 5.03 16.04
CA HIS A 130 2.30 3.81 16.82
C HIS A 130 2.14 2.58 15.92
N ALA A 131 1.19 2.62 14.98
CA ALA A 131 1.01 1.55 14.00
C ALA A 131 2.27 1.37 13.15
N ALA A 132 2.88 2.46 12.69
CA ALA A 132 4.13 2.41 11.93
C ALA A 132 5.24 1.72 12.71
N ALA A 133 5.41 2.04 13.99
CA ALA A 133 6.42 1.42 14.83
C ALA A 133 6.16 -0.08 15.03
N GLN A 134 4.91 -0.48 15.20
CA GLN A 134 4.55 -1.90 15.34
C GLN A 134 4.85 -2.69 14.07
N LEU A 135 4.52 -2.15 12.91
CA LEU A 135 4.81 -2.79 11.63
C LEU A 135 6.33 -2.90 11.40
N ALA A 136 7.09 -1.87 11.72
CA ALA A 136 8.54 -1.89 11.61
C ALA A 136 9.16 -2.96 12.51
N GLN A 137 8.66 -3.14 13.73
CA GLN A 137 9.12 -4.18 14.65
C GLN A 137 8.87 -5.60 14.12
N MET A 138 7.84 -5.79 13.32
CA MET A 138 7.53 -7.07 12.68
C MET A 138 8.46 -7.40 11.51
N GLY A 139 9.21 -6.43 11.00
CA GLY A 139 10.07 -6.59 9.85
C GLY A 139 9.56 -5.91 8.58
N ALA A 140 8.46 -5.15 8.63
CA ALA A 140 8.04 -4.32 7.52
C ALA A 140 8.97 -3.13 7.34
N PHE A 141 9.17 -2.72 6.09
CA PHE A 141 9.77 -1.41 5.84
C PHE A 141 8.67 -0.35 5.93
N VAL A 142 8.89 0.67 6.76
CA VAL A 142 7.93 1.78 6.92
C VAL A 142 8.66 3.08 6.67
N GLY A 143 8.13 3.91 5.78
CA GLY A 143 8.74 5.20 5.50
C GLY A 143 7.87 6.08 4.63
N ALA A 144 8.22 7.37 4.59
CA ALA A 144 7.69 8.32 3.63
C ALA A 144 8.74 8.47 2.53
N MET A 145 8.33 8.21 1.29
CA MET A 145 9.24 8.26 0.14
C MET A 145 8.68 9.15 -0.95
N THR A 146 9.58 9.87 -1.62
CA THR A 146 9.24 10.46 -2.91
C THR A 146 9.15 9.35 -3.97
N PRO A 147 8.50 9.60 -5.12
CA PRO A 147 8.48 8.62 -6.21
C PRO A 147 9.86 8.15 -6.65
N GLU A 148 10.84 9.05 -6.68
CA GLU A 148 12.23 8.73 -7.07
C GLU A 148 12.89 7.80 -6.04
N GLN A 149 12.72 8.08 -4.75
CA GLN A 149 13.25 7.24 -3.68
C GLN A 149 12.63 5.86 -3.70
N LEU A 150 11.33 5.78 -3.99
CA LEU A 150 10.63 4.51 -4.12
C LEU A 150 11.19 3.68 -5.28
N ALA A 151 11.40 4.30 -6.44
CA ALA A 151 11.94 3.60 -7.61
C ALA A 151 13.33 3.02 -7.30
N GLU A 152 14.20 3.79 -6.64
CA GLU A 152 15.51 3.32 -6.22
C GLU A 152 15.41 2.15 -5.23
N HIS A 153 14.53 2.27 -4.23
CA HIS A 153 14.35 1.24 -3.21
C HIS A 153 13.90 -0.09 -3.82
N VAL A 154 12.92 -0.05 -4.73
CA VAL A 154 12.42 -1.24 -5.41
C VAL A 154 13.50 -1.84 -6.31
N ALA A 155 14.25 -1.03 -7.03
CA ALA A 155 15.34 -1.51 -7.86
C ALA A 155 16.39 -2.26 -7.03
N ASP A 156 16.73 -1.76 -5.85
CA ASP A 156 17.67 -2.42 -4.94
C ASP A 156 17.11 -3.75 -4.41
N MET A 157 15.81 -3.85 -4.19
CA MET A 157 15.18 -5.08 -3.68
C MET A 157 15.06 -6.18 -4.73
N VAL A 158 14.85 -5.84 -6.00
CA VAL A 158 14.65 -6.80 -7.09
C VAL A 158 15.89 -7.01 -7.95
N GLY A 159 16.85 -6.13 -7.80
CA GLY A 159 18.15 -6.22 -8.47
C GLY A 159 19.10 -7.08 -7.68
#